data_0950766fbabc3ece8f620e39d4e3317a
#
_entry.id   0950766fbabc3ece8f620e39d4e3317a
#
_cell.length_a   1.000
_cell.length_b   1.000
_cell.length_c   1.000
_cell.angle_alpha   90.00
_cell.angle_beta   90.00
_cell.angle_gamma   90.00
#
_symmetry.space_group_name_H-M   'P 1'
#
loop_
_entity.id
_entity.type
_entity.pdbx_description
1 polymer ?
#
loop_
_entity_poly.entity_id
_entity_poly.type
_entity_poly.pdbx_seq_one_letter_code
_entity_poly.pdbx_strand_id
1 'polypeptide(L)'
;AYQVQINGKPITFLDTPGHEAFTSMRARGAMVTDIAILVVAAEDGIMPQTVESINHAKAAGIPIIVAINKMDKPEANPERIKQQLTEYGLVCEEWGGDTIVCPISAKTGMGVDNLLEMLTLTAEVGELKANPNRAAQGTVIEARLDKGRGPVATLLVQNGTLHQGDIIIAGTSVGRVRAMVSDKGQRITEAGPSVPVEITGLSEAPSAGATFNAVADEKLARELVEQRKAEEKAKANAPVTKVSLEDLFSQIQAGEMKNLNLIVKADVQGSVEAVKSSLEKLSNEEVR
;
A
#
# COMPACT_ATOMS: atom_id res chain seq x y z
N ALA A 1 -4.92 7.96 -0.94
CA ALA A 1 -6.23 7.33 -1.12
C ALA A 1 -7.28 8.39 -1.33
N TYR A 2 -8.24 8.16 -2.21
CA TYR A 2 -9.36 9.07 -2.47
C TYR A 2 -10.61 8.29 -2.88
N GLN A 3 -11.78 8.89 -2.68
CA GLN A 3 -13.07 8.26 -2.92
C GLN A 3 -13.82 8.95 -4.07
N VAL A 4 -14.35 8.14 -5.00
CA VAL A 4 -15.15 8.56 -6.14
C VAL A 4 -16.54 7.91 -6.06
N GLN A 5 -17.57 8.62 -6.46
CA GLN A 5 -18.93 8.11 -6.57
C GLN A 5 -19.19 7.66 -8.01
N ILE A 6 -19.53 6.39 -8.20
CA ILE A 6 -19.86 5.82 -9.50
C ILE A 6 -21.23 5.17 -9.40
N ASN A 7 -22.20 5.67 -10.17
CA ASN A 7 -23.58 5.18 -10.13
C ASN A 7 -24.18 5.12 -8.71
N GLY A 8 -23.83 6.11 -7.86
CA GLY A 8 -24.27 6.16 -6.46
C GLY A 8 -23.53 5.24 -5.49
N LYS A 9 -22.56 4.45 -5.96
CA LYS A 9 -21.72 3.59 -5.13
C LYS A 9 -20.35 4.25 -4.90
N PRO A 10 -19.87 4.34 -3.65
CA PRO A 10 -18.55 4.86 -3.36
C PRO A 10 -17.48 3.80 -3.69
N ILE A 11 -16.46 4.21 -4.42
CA ILE A 11 -15.26 3.40 -4.71
C ILE A 11 -14.04 4.14 -4.21
N THR A 12 -13.19 3.46 -3.46
CA THR A 12 -11.94 4.02 -2.94
C THR A 12 -10.77 3.58 -3.78
N PHE A 13 -10.03 4.53 -4.32
CA PHE A 13 -8.81 4.30 -5.08
C PHE A 13 -7.57 4.50 -4.20
N LEU A 14 -6.67 3.54 -4.25
CA LEU A 14 -5.31 3.64 -3.71
C LEU A 14 -4.35 3.79 -4.90
N ASP A 15 -3.85 4.98 -5.11
CA ASP A 15 -2.84 5.24 -6.12
C ASP A 15 -1.45 4.92 -5.55
N THR A 16 -0.65 4.18 -6.32
CA THR A 16 0.71 3.79 -5.95
C THR A 16 1.70 4.26 -7.02
N PRO A 17 2.88 4.79 -6.61
CA PRO A 17 3.90 5.19 -7.57
C PRO A 17 4.39 4.02 -8.43
N GLY A 18 4.57 4.24 -9.73
CA GLY A 18 5.04 3.22 -10.68
C GLY A 18 6.54 2.95 -10.63
N HIS A 19 7.34 3.84 -10.00
CA HIS A 19 8.80 3.72 -9.98
C HIS A 19 9.26 2.51 -9.13
N GLU A 20 10.35 1.84 -9.55
CA GLU A 20 10.87 0.62 -8.90
C GLU A 20 11.21 0.79 -7.41
N ALA A 21 11.60 2.00 -7.00
CA ALA A 21 11.89 2.29 -5.59
C ALA A 21 10.69 2.04 -4.64
N PHE A 22 9.45 2.01 -5.18
CA PHE A 22 8.21 1.91 -4.41
C PHE A 22 7.57 0.52 -4.44
N THR A 23 8.36 -0.54 -4.67
CA THR A 23 7.91 -1.95 -4.66
C THR A 23 7.11 -2.30 -3.40
N SER A 24 7.58 -1.90 -2.21
CA SER A 24 6.88 -2.16 -0.95
C SER A 24 5.51 -1.50 -0.86
N MET A 25 5.35 -0.31 -1.45
CA MET A 25 4.05 0.38 -1.51
C MET A 25 3.06 -0.36 -2.42
N ARG A 26 3.51 -0.84 -3.60
CA ARG A 26 2.67 -1.62 -4.52
C ARG A 26 2.23 -2.94 -3.90
N ALA A 27 3.17 -3.69 -3.30
CA ALA A 27 2.87 -4.92 -2.59
C ALA A 27 1.83 -4.71 -1.48
N ARG A 28 2.04 -3.67 -0.68
CA ARG A 28 1.12 -3.29 0.41
C ARG A 28 -0.25 -2.86 -0.12
N GLY A 29 -0.28 -2.07 -1.20
CA GLY A 29 -1.52 -1.67 -1.86
C GLY A 29 -2.33 -2.89 -2.32
N ALA A 30 -1.71 -3.85 -2.99
CA ALA A 30 -2.37 -5.07 -3.45
C ALA A 30 -2.96 -5.90 -2.29
N MET A 31 -2.29 -5.96 -1.13
CA MET A 31 -2.76 -6.73 0.04
C MET A 31 -3.98 -6.15 0.75
N VAL A 32 -4.33 -4.89 0.50
CA VAL A 32 -5.42 -4.18 1.20
C VAL A 32 -6.58 -3.80 0.29
N THR A 33 -6.46 -4.06 -1.01
CA THR A 33 -7.46 -3.74 -2.04
C THR A 33 -8.18 -5.00 -2.50
N ASP A 34 -9.36 -4.83 -3.08
CA ASP A 34 -10.21 -5.91 -3.59
C ASP A 34 -9.95 -6.18 -5.08
N ILE A 35 -9.55 -5.16 -5.85
CA ILE A 35 -9.31 -5.21 -7.29
C ILE A 35 -8.07 -4.36 -7.63
N ALA A 36 -7.24 -4.84 -8.53
CA ALA A 36 -6.11 -4.08 -9.08
C ALA A 36 -6.43 -3.55 -10.48
N ILE A 37 -6.19 -2.27 -10.72
CA ILE A 37 -6.19 -1.69 -12.07
C ILE A 37 -4.73 -1.55 -12.50
N LEU A 38 -4.35 -2.32 -13.53
CA LEU A 38 -3.03 -2.28 -14.13
C LEU A 38 -3.04 -1.34 -15.33
N VAL A 39 -2.38 -0.18 -15.19
CA VAL A 39 -2.31 0.81 -16.27
C VAL A 39 -1.06 0.57 -17.12
N VAL A 40 -1.25 0.32 -18.41
CA VAL A 40 -0.17 0.09 -19.39
C VAL A 40 -0.30 1.08 -20.53
N ALA A 41 0.79 1.74 -20.91
CA ALA A 41 0.75 2.64 -22.06
C ALA A 41 0.79 1.83 -23.35
N ALA A 42 -0.13 2.13 -24.28
CA ALA A 42 -0.28 1.41 -25.55
C ALA A 42 0.96 1.47 -26.46
N GLU A 43 1.79 2.48 -26.29
CA GLU A 43 3.04 2.70 -27.05
C GLU A 43 4.24 1.94 -26.45
N ASP A 44 4.33 1.88 -25.10
CA ASP A 44 5.52 1.38 -24.39
C ASP A 44 5.55 -0.15 -24.26
N GLY A 45 4.39 -0.77 -24.07
CA GLY A 45 4.29 -2.20 -23.79
C GLY A 45 4.43 -2.54 -22.32
N ILE A 46 4.64 -3.83 -22.01
CA ILE A 46 4.81 -4.32 -20.66
C ILE A 46 6.25 -4.07 -20.20
N MET A 47 6.40 -3.22 -19.20
CA MET A 47 7.66 -2.85 -18.58
C MET A 47 7.95 -3.71 -17.35
N PRO A 48 9.20 -3.79 -16.86
CA PRO A 48 9.55 -4.59 -15.66
C PRO A 48 8.69 -4.26 -14.44
N GLN A 49 8.35 -2.99 -14.22
CA GLN A 49 7.47 -2.56 -13.13
C GLN A 49 6.02 -3.04 -13.31
N THR A 50 5.59 -3.20 -14.56
CA THR A 50 4.27 -3.78 -14.89
C THR A 50 4.23 -5.24 -14.50
N VAL A 51 5.29 -6.01 -14.82
CA VAL A 51 5.42 -7.42 -14.43
C VAL A 51 5.44 -7.58 -12.92
N GLU A 52 6.16 -6.73 -12.21
CA GLU A 52 6.18 -6.69 -10.75
C GLU A 52 4.78 -6.46 -10.18
N SER A 53 4.02 -5.50 -10.74
CA SER A 53 2.65 -5.20 -10.30
C SER A 53 1.70 -6.37 -10.53
N ILE A 54 1.82 -7.08 -11.67
CA ILE A 54 1.09 -8.32 -11.95
C ILE A 54 1.38 -9.38 -10.87
N ASN A 55 2.66 -9.57 -10.54
CA ASN A 55 3.07 -10.55 -9.53
C ASN A 55 2.53 -10.21 -8.14
N HIS A 56 2.52 -8.92 -7.76
CA HIS A 56 1.94 -8.49 -6.47
C HIS A 56 0.43 -8.74 -6.42
N ALA A 57 -0.32 -8.41 -7.47
CA ALA A 57 -1.76 -8.64 -7.53
C ALA A 57 -2.09 -10.15 -7.50
N LYS A 58 -1.33 -10.97 -8.23
CA LYS A 58 -1.47 -12.44 -8.21
C LYS A 58 -1.13 -13.03 -6.83
N ALA A 59 -0.07 -12.56 -6.20
CA ALA A 59 0.31 -13.00 -4.85
C ALA A 59 -0.75 -12.62 -3.80
N ALA A 60 -1.42 -11.50 -3.98
CA ALA A 60 -2.55 -11.06 -3.15
C ALA A 60 -3.87 -11.80 -3.48
N GLY A 61 -3.94 -12.51 -4.61
CA GLY A 61 -5.14 -13.24 -5.03
C GLY A 61 -6.29 -12.35 -5.48
N ILE A 62 -6.01 -11.10 -5.88
CA ILE A 62 -7.03 -10.15 -6.33
C ILE A 62 -7.17 -10.13 -7.85
N PRO A 63 -8.39 -9.91 -8.39
CA PRO A 63 -8.61 -9.77 -9.83
C PRO A 63 -7.89 -8.55 -10.38
N ILE A 64 -7.43 -8.67 -11.63
CA ILE A 64 -6.72 -7.61 -12.35
C ILE A 64 -7.56 -7.14 -13.52
N ILE A 65 -7.85 -5.84 -13.58
CA ILE A 65 -8.39 -5.17 -14.76
C ILE A 65 -7.25 -4.42 -15.43
N VAL A 66 -7.05 -4.60 -16.72
CA VAL A 66 -5.99 -3.93 -17.48
C VAL A 66 -6.56 -2.73 -18.20
N ALA A 67 -6.01 -1.55 -17.92
CA ALA A 67 -6.31 -0.31 -18.63
C ALA A 67 -5.18 0.01 -19.60
N ILE A 68 -5.40 -0.17 -20.90
CA ILE A 68 -4.44 0.20 -21.94
C ILE A 68 -4.62 1.68 -22.24
N ASN A 69 -3.73 2.50 -21.69
CA ASN A 69 -3.82 3.96 -21.75
C ASN A 69 -3.07 4.55 -22.96
N LYS A 70 -3.30 5.83 -23.22
CA LYS A 70 -2.73 6.63 -24.33
C LYS A 70 -3.22 6.17 -25.70
N MET A 71 -4.46 5.70 -25.80
CA MET A 71 -5.07 5.29 -27.07
C MET A 71 -5.27 6.44 -28.06
N ASP A 72 -5.08 7.69 -27.61
CA ASP A 72 -5.08 8.90 -28.46
C ASP A 72 -3.82 9.06 -29.29
N LYS A 73 -2.79 8.27 -29.07
CA LYS A 73 -1.54 8.31 -29.81
C LYS A 73 -1.59 7.45 -31.08
N PRO A 74 -0.97 7.90 -32.19
CA PRO A 74 -0.96 7.16 -33.46
C PRO A 74 -0.18 5.83 -33.38
N GLU A 75 0.79 5.72 -32.47
CA GLU A 75 1.59 4.51 -32.23
C GLU A 75 0.90 3.49 -31.31
N ALA A 76 -0.31 3.79 -30.83
CA ALA A 76 -1.05 2.91 -29.92
C ALA A 76 -1.33 1.55 -30.57
N ASN A 77 -0.88 0.47 -29.91
CA ASN A 77 -1.08 -0.89 -30.38
C ASN A 77 -1.61 -1.79 -29.25
N PRO A 78 -2.93 -1.80 -29.01
CA PRO A 78 -3.53 -2.59 -27.94
C PRO A 78 -3.38 -4.10 -28.16
N GLU A 79 -3.38 -4.58 -29.40
CA GLU A 79 -3.24 -6.01 -29.70
C GLU A 79 -1.87 -6.55 -29.26
N ARG A 80 -0.81 -5.77 -29.48
CA ARG A 80 0.54 -6.11 -28.97
C ARG A 80 0.54 -6.26 -27.45
N ILE A 81 -0.16 -5.35 -26.72
CA ILE A 81 -0.24 -5.42 -25.27
C ILE A 81 -1.00 -6.69 -24.82
N LYS A 82 -2.14 -7.01 -25.46
CA LYS A 82 -2.91 -8.23 -25.16
C LYS A 82 -2.07 -9.50 -25.38
N GLN A 83 -1.25 -9.55 -26.45
CA GLN A 83 -0.32 -10.65 -26.68
C GLN A 83 0.73 -10.77 -25.57
N GLN A 84 1.36 -9.66 -25.20
CA GLN A 84 2.34 -9.66 -24.11
C GLN A 84 1.74 -10.07 -22.75
N LEU A 85 0.51 -9.67 -22.46
CA LEU A 85 -0.18 -10.05 -21.22
C LEU A 85 -0.34 -11.57 -21.09
N THR A 86 -0.57 -12.30 -22.20
CA THR A 86 -0.67 -13.77 -22.19
C THR A 86 0.60 -14.46 -21.70
N GLU A 87 1.77 -13.89 -21.94
CA GLU A 87 3.07 -14.42 -21.45
C GLU A 87 3.12 -14.41 -19.92
N TYR A 88 2.39 -13.50 -19.30
CA TYR A 88 2.27 -13.38 -17.84
C TYR A 88 1.00 -14.05 -17.29
N GLY A 89 0.29 -14.85 -18.12
CA GLY A 89 -0.91 -15.58 -17.73
C GLY A 89 -2.11 -14.68 -17.45
N LEU A 90 -2.21 -13.55 -18.17
CA LEU A 90 -3.37 -12.67 -18.22
C LEU A 90 -3.95 -12.77 -19.64
N VAL A 91 -4.93 -13.65 -19.81
CA VAL A 91 -5.60 -13.86 -21.10
C VAL A 91 -6.86 -13.01 -21.14
N CYS A 92 -7.01 -12.17 -22.18
CA CYS A 92 -8.19 -11.31 -22.30
C CYS A 92 -9.47 -12.11 -22.59
N GLU A 93 -10.62 -11.57 -22.18
CA GLU A 93 -11.92 -12.19 -22.39
C GLU A 93 -12.21 -12.48 -23.87
N GLU A 94 -11.79 -11.61 -24.78
CA GLU A 94 -11.94 -11.80 -26.25
C GLU A 94 -11.26 -13.09 -26.75
N TRP A 95 -10.26 -13.58 -26.04
CA TRP A 95 -9.52 -14.80 -26.39
C TRP A 95 -9.87 -15.98 -25.48
N GLY A 96 -11.00 -15.87 -24.76
CA GLY A 96 -11.53 -16.91 -23.88
C GLY A 96 -10.90 -16.99 -22.51
N GLY A 97 -10.20 -15.94 -22.08
CA GLY A 97 -9.68 -15.79 -20.72
C GLY A 97 -10.66 -15.09 -19.78
N ASP A 98 -10.13 -14.63 -18.65
CA ASP A 98 -10.87 -13.99 -17.56
C ASP A 98 -10.39 -12.55 -17.25
N THR A 99 -9.41 -12.05 -18.00
CA THR A 99 -8.84 -10.74 -17.77
C THR A 99 -9.59 -9.68 -18.56
N ILE A 100 -10.21 -8.73 -17.87
CA ILE A 100 -10.87 -7.58 -18.47
C ILE A 100 -9.81 -6.58 -18.96
N VAL A 101 -9.90 -6.20 -20.23
CA VAL A 101 -8.99 -5.24 -20.87
C VAL A 101 -9.77 -4.06 -21.40
N CYS A 102 -9.50 -2.86 -20.89
CA CYS A 102 -10.16 -1.61 -21.26
C CYS A 102 -9.18 -0.67 -21.98
N PRO A 103 -9.33 -0.45 -23.29
CA PRO A 103 -8.60 0.62 -23.99
C PRO A 103 -9.11 1.99 -23.54
N ILE A 104 -8.20 2.85 -23.05
CA ILE A 104 -8.54 4.17 -22.54
C ILE A 104 -7.60 5.27 -23.05
N SER A 105 -8.03 6.51 -22.95
CA SER A 105 -7.16 7.67 -22.99
C SER A 105 -7.48 8.60 -21.82
N ALA A 106 -6.62 8.61 -20.82
CA ALA A 106 -6.77 9.51 -19.66
C ALA A 106 -6.76 11.00 -20.08
N LYS A 107 -6.08 11.32 -21.20
CA LYS A 107 -6.01 12.69 -21.72
C LYS A 107 -7.35 13.18 -22.29
N THR A 108 -8.05 12.31 -23.01
CA THR A 108 -9.32 12.67 -23.68
C THR A 108 -10.57 12.23 -22.93
N GLY A 109 -10.41 11.38 -21.92
CA GLY A 109 -11.51 10.74 -21.20
C GLY A 109 -12.08 9.50 -21.91
N MET A 110 -11.60 9.16 -23.10
CA MET A 110 -12.10 8.02 -23.87
C MET A 110 -11.94 6.71 -23.10
N GLY A 111 -13.00 5.91 -23.02
CA GLY A 111 -13.01 4.59 -22.40
C GLY A 111 -12.96 4.57 -20.86
N VAL A 112 -12.85 5.73 -20.20
CA VAL A 112 -12.78 5.79 -18.72
C VAL A 112 -14.10 5.35 -18.09
N ASP A 113 -15.22 5.76 -18.63
CA ASP A 113 -16.56 5.35 -18.14
C ASP A 113 -16.73 3.82 -18.25
N ASN A 114 -16.30 3.22 -19.35
CA ASN A 114 -16.32 1.77 -19.51
C ASN A 114 -15.41 1.05 -18.49
N LEU A 115 -14.23 1.57 -18.22
CA LEU A 115 -13.32 1.04 -17.18
C LEU A 115 -14.01 1.06 -15.80
N LEU A 116 -14.69 2.16 -15.46
CA LEU A 116 -15.40 2.32 -14.20
C LEU A 116 -16.62 1.40 -14.09
N GLU A 117 -17.31 1.15 -15.22
CA GLU A 117 -18.41 0.19 -15.30
C GLU A 117 -17.90 -1.25 -15.08
N MET A 118 -16.81 -1.64 -15.75
CA MET A 118 -16.20 -2.96 -15.58
C MET A 118 -15.69 -3.17 -14.14
N LEU A 119 -15.13 -2.13 -13.52
CA LEU A 119 -14.73 -2.16 -12.12
C LEU A 119 -15.92 -2.44 -11.19
N THR A 120 -17.04 -1.74 -11.42
CA THR A 120 -18.26 -1.93 -10.64
C THR A 120 -18.82 -3.35 -10.82
N LEU A 121 -18.85 -3.84 -12.05
CA LEU A 121 -19.30 -5.19 -12.38
C LEU A 121 -18.42 -6.26 -11.71
N THR A 122 -17.10 -6.10 -11.78
CA THR A 122 -16.15 -7.02 -11.12
C THR A 122 -16.37 -7.05 -9.60
N ALA A 123 -16.60 -5.90 -8.98
CA ALA A 123 -16.90 -5.80 -7.57
C ALA A 123 -18.22 -6.49 -7.19
N GLU A 124 -19.25 -6.38 -8.04
CA GLU A 124 -20.54 -7.05 -7.84
C GLU A 124 -20.42 -8.58 -7.97
N VAL A 125 -19.71 -9.06 -8.98
CA VAL A 125 -19.45 -10.50 -9.18
C VAL A 125 -18.64 -11.07 -8.03
N GLY A 126 -17.67 -10.29 -7.50
CA GLY A 126 -16.88 -10.66 -6.34
C GLY A 126 -17.65 -10.71 -5.01
N GLU A 127 -18.91 -10.26 -5.00
CA GLU A 127 -19.76 -10.21 -3.79
C GLU A 127 -19.06 -9.63 -2.56
N LEU A 128 -18.33 -8.53 -2.74
CA LEU A 128 -17.56 -7.89 -1.66
C LEU A 128 -18.47 -7.48 -0.50
N LYS A 129 -18.19 -7.99 0.69
CA LYS A 129 -19.03 -7.80 1.89
C LYS A 129 -18.22 -7.32 3.07
N ALA A 130 -18.77 -6.38 3.83
CA ALA A 130 -18.24 -5.95 5.12
C ALA A 130 -19.38 -5.74 6.12
N ASN A 131 -19.09 -5.92 7.41
CA ASN A 131 -20.07 -5.67 8.46
C ASN A 131 -19.80 -4.31 9.10
N PRO A 132 -20.62 -3.27 8.86
CA PRO A 132 -20.43 -1.96 9.48
C PRO A 132 -20.74 -1.94 11.00
N ASN A 133 -21.55 -2.89 11.49
CA ASN A 133 -22.03 -2.90 12.88
C ASN A 133 -21.08 -3.64 13.84
N ARG A 134 -19.77 -3.40 13.75
CA ARG A 134 -18.76 -3.93 14.66
C ARG A 134 -17.66 -2.90 14.91
N ALA A 135 -16.79 -3.18 15.88
CA ALA A 135 -15.59 -2.38 16.11
C ALA A 135 -14.74 -2.30 14.84
N ALA A 136 -14.24 -1.11 14.54
CA ALA A 136 -13.48 -0.85 13.33
C ALA A 136 -12.18 -1.66 13.27
N GLN A 137 -11.91 -2.17 12.09
CA GLN A 137 -10.68 -2.88 11.75
C GLN A 137 -10.25 -2.46 10.34
N GLY A 138 -8.96 -2.35 10.13
CA GLY A 138 -8.42 -2.02 8.80
C GLY A 138 -6.91 -1.87 8.83
N THR A 139 -6.39 -1.10 7.87
CA THR A 139 -4.95 -0.98 7.64
C THR A 139 -4.52 0.48 7.61
N VAL A 140 -3.32 0.74 8.12
CA VAL A 140 -2.63 2.03 8.00
C VAL A 140 -2.06 2.15 6.60
N ILE A 141 -2.57 3.09 5.82
CA ILE A 141 -2.05 3.36 4.47
C ILE A 141 -0.74 4.14 4.56
N GLU A 142 -0.73 5.18 5.38
CA GLU A 142 0.38 6.09 5.54
C GLU A 142 0.37 6.72 6.93
N ALA A 143 1.54 7.08 7.43
CA ALA A 143 1.65 7.84 8.67
C ALA A 143 2.81 8.84 8.58
N ARG A 144 2.64 9.98 9.27
CA ARG A 144 3.63 11.04 9.36
C ARG A 144 3.59 11.73 10.71
N LEU A 145 4.67 12.40 11.05
CA LEU A 145 4.71 13.29 12.20
C LEU A 145 4.52 14.74 11.74
N ASP A 146 3.35 15.28 12.00
CA ASP A 146 3.04 16.69 11.71
C ASP A 146 3.52 17.59 12.85
N LYS A 147 4.17 18.71 12.52
CA LYS A 147 4.73 19.64 13.53
C LYS A 147 3.69 20.28 14.43
N GLY A 148 2.46 20.48 13.94
CA GLY A 148 1.38 21.12 14.70
C GLY A 148 0.38 20.15 15.31
N ARG A 149 0.10 19.04 14.59
CA ARG A 149 -0.94 18.09 14.96
C ARG A 149 -0.40 16.80 15.63
N GLY A 150 0.92 16.64 15.67
CA GLY A 150 1.56 15.41 16.18
C GLY A 150 1.46 14.25 15.21
N PRO A 151 1.41 12.99 15.69
CA PRO A 151 1.24 11.83 14.84
C PRO A 151 -0.09 11.87 14.09
N VAL A 152 0.00 11.77 12.76
CA VAL A 152 -1.14 11.74 11.84
C VAL A 152 -1.04 10.44 11.04
N ALA A 153 -2.14 9.71 10.93
CA ALA A 153 -2.21 8.47 10.16
C ALA A 153 -3.41 8.47 9.24
N THR A 154 -3.22 8.01 8.01
CA THR A 154 -4.30 7.72 7.06
C THR A 154 -4.65 6.25 7.18
N LEU A 155 -5.85 5.95 7.59
CA LEU A 155 -6.38 4.61 7.76
C LEU A 155 -7.35 4.28 6.63
N LEU A 156 -7.35 3.03 6.18
CA LEU A 156 -8.42 2.46 5.39
C LEU A 156 -9.23 1.53 6.29
N VAL A 157 -10.47 1.88 6.54
CA VAL A 157 -11.39 1.01 7.28
C VAL A 157 -11.80 -0.13 6.35
N GLN A 158 -11.59 -1.38 6.73
CA GLN A 158 -11.96 -2.56 5.95
C GLN A 158 -13.21 -3.23 6.51
N ASN A 159 -13.41 -3.15 7.82
CA ASN A 159 -14.56 -3.75 8.49
C ASN A 159 -14.94 -2.93 9.73
N GLY A 160 -16.21 -2.91 10.09
CA GLY A 160 -16.72 -2.09 11.19
C GLY A 160 -16.84 -0.62 10.84
N THR A 161 -17.19 0.19 11.82
CA THR A 161 -17.24 1.65 11.69
C THR A 161 -16.35 2.29 12.75
N LEU A 162 -15.44 3.16 12.32
CA LEU A 162 -14.57 3.94 13.19
C LEU A 162 -15.27 5.23 13.58
N HIS A 163 -15.32 5.54 14.87
CA HIS A 163 -15.90 6.77 15.37
C HIS A 163 -14.86 7.68 16.02
N GLN A 164 -15.14 8.97 16.00
CA GLN A 164 -14.36 9.92 16.81
C GLN A 164 -14.51 9.57 18.29
N GLY A 165 -13.38 9.48 18.99
CA GLY A 165 -13.36 9.07 20.39
C GLY A 165 -12.99 7.60 20.61
N ASP A 166 -13.02 6.76 19.58
CA ASP A 166 -12.59 5.36 19.69
C ASP A 166 -11.13 5.26 20.09
N ILE A 167 -10.84 4.20 20.84
CA ILE A 167 -9.46 3.81 21.17
C ILE A 167 -9.02 2.82 20.12
N ILE A 168 -7.89 3.07 19.46
CA ILE A 168 -7.35 2.19 18.45
C ILE A 168 -5.92 1.74 18.80
N ILE A 169 -5.61 0.52 18.40
CA ILE A 169 -4.25 -0.02 18.35
C ILE A 169 -3.88 -0.12 16.88
N ALA A 170 -2.75 0.46 16.49
CA ALA A 170 -2.21 0.37 15.14
C ALA A 170 -0.73 -0.05 15.22
N GLY A 171 -0.46 -1.35 14.96
CA GLY A 171 0.87 -1.92 15.16
C GLY A 171 1.33 -1.78 16.62
N THR A 172 2.40 -1.01 16.84
CA THR A 172 2.97 -0.65 18.15
C THR A 172 2.48 0.70 18.68
N SER A 173 1.54 1.35 18.02
CA SER A 173 0.95 2.62 18.46
C SER A 173 -0.44 2.42 19.02
N VAL A 174 -0.78 3.15 20.06
CA VAL A 174 -2.13 3.20 20.65
C VAL A 174 -2.53 4.64 20.87
N GLY A 175 -3.83 4.92 20.74
CA GLY A 175 -4.33 6.26 21.03
C GLY A 175 -5.83 6.36 20.87
N ARG A 176 -6.36 7.51 21.31
CA ARG A 176 -7.77 7.86 21.12
C ARG A 176 -7.92 8.75 19.90
N VAL A 177 -8.80 8.39 18.99
CA VAL A 177 -9.11 9.19 17.81
C VAL A 177 -9.66 10.56 18.22
N ARG A 178 -8.84 11.61 18.07
CA ARG A 178 -9.21 12.98 18.45
C ARG A 178 -9.98 13.70 17.35
N ALA A 179 -9.51 13.54 16.12
CA ALA A 179 -10.16 14.12 14.95
C ALA A 179 -10.02 13.18 13.78
N MET A 180 -11.03 13.22 12.92
CA MET A 180 -11.13 12.45 11.69
C MET A 180 -11.37 13.42 10.53
N VAL A 181 -10.63 13.25 9.45
CA VAL A 181 -10.72 14.09 8.25
C VAL A 181 -10.81 13.19 7.01
N SER A 182 -11.78 13.47 6.14
CA SER A 182 -11.97 12.75 4.89
C SER A 182 -10.85 13.09 3.88
N ASP A 183 -10.80 12.35 2.78
CA ASP A 183 -9.95 12.63 1.61
C ASP A 183 -10.16 14.04 1.00
N LYS A 184 -11.35 14.64 1.22
CA LYS A 184 -11.70 16.01 0.79
C LYS A 184 -11.34 17.09 1.81
N GLY A 185 -10.65 16.74 2.90
CA GLY A 185 -10.26 17.68 3.96
C GLY A 185 -11.40 18.08 4.90
N GLN A 186 -12.56 17.42 4.83
CA GLN A 186 -13.70 17.69 5.70
C GLN A 186 -13.62 16.90 7.01
N ARG A 187 -14.01 17.52 8.12
CA ARG A 187 -14.14 16.81 9.39
C ARG A 187 -15.34 15.88 9.34
N ILE A 188 -15.11 14.64 9.74
CA ILE A 188 -16.14 13.60 9.85
C ILE A 188 -16.10 13.01 11.26
N THR A 189 -17.22 12.44 11.71
CA THR A 189 -17.36 11.81 13.04
C THR A 189 -17.32 10.30 12.98
N GLU A 190 -17.56 9.73 11.80
CA GLU A 190 -17.57 8.28 11.56
C GLU A 190 -16.98 7.95 10.18
N ALA A 191 -16.42 6.74 10.06
CA ALA A 191 -15.91 6.18 8.81
C ALA A 191 -16.25 4.69 8.78
N GLY A 192 -17.09 4.30 7.82
CA GLY A 192 -17.50 2.91 7.59
C GLY A 192 -16.49 2.15 6.71
N PRO A 193 -16.84 0.91 6.30
CA PRO A 193 -16.01 0.09 5.43
C PRO A 193 -15.64 0.77 4.11
N SER A 194 -14.42 0.54 3.63
CA SER A 194 -13.82 1.11 2.42
C SER A 194 -13.67 2.64 2.44
N VAL A 195 -13.81 3.30 3.60
CA VAL A 195 -13.60 4.74 3.73
C VAL A 195 -12.16 5.03 4.16
N PRO A 196 -11.39 5.82 3.39
CA PRO A 196 -10.10 6.33 3.81
C PRO A 196 -10.29 7.53 4.72
N VAL A 197 -9.58 7.56 5.84
CA VAL A 197 -9.71 8.63 6.83
C VAL A 197 -8.36 9.02 7.42
N GLU A 198 -8.05 10.29 7.43
CA GLU A 198 -6.90 10.84 8.18
C GLU A 198 -7.31 11.03 9.63
N ILE A 199 -6.54 10.49 10.55
CA ILE A 199 -6.79 10.61 12.00
C ILE A 199 -5.63 11.25 12.73
N THR A 200 -5.95 11.82 13.91
CA THR A 200 -4.99 12.30 14.89
C THR A 200 -5.29 11.68 16.26
N GLY A 201 -4.29 11.65 17.14
CA GLY A 201 -4.47 11.20 18.53
C GLY A 201 -3.73 9.92 18.91
N LEU A 202 -2.98 9.34 17.98
CA LEU A 202 -2.07 8.24 18.26
C LEU A 202 -0.86 8.70 19.10
N SER A 203 -0.26 7.80 19.87
CA SER A 203 0.93 8.07 20.68
C SER A 203 2.18 8.30 19.83
N GLU A 204 2.29 7.63 18.71
CA GLU A 204 3.37 7.74 17.73
C GLU A 204 2.85 7.42 16.33
N ALA A 205 3.61 7.76 15.29
CA ALA A 205 3.26 7.40 13.92
C ALA A 205 3.41 5.88 13.72
N PRO A 206 2.32 5.15 13.41
CA PRO A 206 2.38 3.72 13.18
C PRO A 206 3.08 3.40 11.87
N SER A 207 3.57 2.18 11.73
CA SER A 207 4.15 1.71 10.47
C SER A 207 3.06 1.62 9.39
N ALA A 208 3.39 2.07 8.18
CA ALA A 208 2.51 1.88 7.03
C ALA A 208 2.32 0.38 6.75
N GLY A 209 1.09 -0.04 6.43
CA GLY A 209 0.70 -1.45 6.32
C GLY A 209 0.38 -2.15 7.64
N ALA A 210 0.57 -1.50 8.79
CA ALA A 210 0.15 -2.08 10.06
C ALA A 210 -1.38 -2.20 10.11
N THR A 211 -1.87 -3.29 10.65
CA THR A 211 -3.31 -3.43 10.94
C THR A 211 -3.68 -2.56 12.13
N PHE A 212 -4.86 -1.94 12.07
CA PHE A 212 -5.44 -1.29 13.22
C PHE A 212 -6.74 -1.97 13.66
N ASN A 213 -7.03 -1.90 14.95
CA ASN A 213 -8.26 -2.40 15.55
C ASN A 213 -8.77 -1.39 16.58
N ALA A 214 -10.06 -1.09 16.52
CA ALA A 214 -10.74 -0.36 17.58
C ALA A 214 -11.02 -1.30 18.77
N VAL A 215 -10.77 -0.81 19.98
CA VAL A 215 -10.90 -1.58 21.21
C VAL A 215 -11.65 -0.78 22.28
N ALA A 216 -12.30 -1.46 23.20
CA ALA A 216 -13.10 -0.83 24.23
C ALA A 216 -12.27 -0.37 25.46
N ASP A 217 -11.19 -1.11 25.79
CA ASP A 217 -10.38 -0.88 26.99
C ASP A 217 -9.01 -0.28 26.64
N GLU A 218 -8.81 0.96 27.05
CA GLU A 218 -7.55 1.69 26.82
C GLU A 218 -6.38 1.12 27.64
N LYS A 219 -6.64 0.61 28.85
CA LYS A 219 -5.59 0.06 29.70
C LYS A 219 -5.02 -1.21 29.08
N LEU A 220 -5.90 -2.12 28.70
CA LEU A 220 -5.52 -3.36 28.03
C LEU A 220 -4.82 -3.09 26.69
N ALA A 221 -5.28 -2.09 25.95
CA ALA A 221 -4.64 -1.68 24.70
C ALA A 221 -3.19 -1.21 24.92
N ARG A 222 -2.94 -0.42 25.95
CA ARG A 222 -1.60 0.04 26.31
C ARG A 222 -0.68 -1.12 26.73
N GLU A 223 -1.17 -2.03 27.54
CA GLU A 223 -0.42 -3.22 27.98
C GLU A 223 -0.01 -4.09 26.78
N LEU A 224 -0.93 -4.34 25.84
CA LEU A 224 -0.65 -5.09 24.61
C LEU A 224 0.40 -4.39 23.72
N VAL A 225 0.33 -3.08 23.61
CA VAL A 225 1.31 -2.31 22.81
C VAL A 225 2.68 -2.35 23.46
N GLU A 226 2.78 -2.20 24.77
CA GLU A 226 4.06 -2.30 25.48
C GLU A 226 4.68 -3.70 25.34
N GLN A 227 3.86 -4.75 25.39
CA GLN A 227 4.32 -6.11 25.14
C GLN A 227 4.87 -6.26 23.71
N ARG A 228 4.14 -5.80 22.68
CA ARG A 228 4.59 -5.83 21.30
C ARG A 228 5.91 -5.07 21.11
N LYS A 229 6.04 -3.88 21.70
CA LYS A 229 7.28 -3.10 21.67
C LYS A 229 8.45 -3.83 22.30
N ALA A 230 8.21 -4.52 23.43
CA ALA A 230 9.24 -5.32 24.07
C ALA A 230 9.67 -6.51 23.19
N GLU A 231 8.73 -7.18 22.56
CA GLU A 231 9.01 -8.29 21.62
C GLU A 231 9.78 -7.82 20.39
N GLU A 232 9.41 -6.69 19.79
CA GLU A 232 10.14 -6.10 18.64
C GLU A 232 11.58 -5.70 19.03
N LYS A 233 11.74 -5.07 20.21
CA LYS A 233 13.08 -4.74 20.72
C LYS A 233 13.92 -5.99 21.00
N ALA A 234 13.30 -7.04 21.55
CA ALA A 234 13.97 -8.31 21.80
C ALA A 234 14.43 -8.98 20.49
N LYS A 235 13.56 -8.94 19.45
CA LYS A 235 13.91 -9.45 18.09
C LYS A 235 15.02 -8.63 17.44
N ALA A 236 14.98 -7.30 17.55
CA ALA A 236 16.00 -6.40 17.01
C ALA A 236 17.35 -6.53 17.74
N ASN A 237 17.33 -6.84 19.05
CA ASN A 237 18.50 -7.04 19.89
C ASN A 237 18.92 -8.51 19.98
N ALA A 238 18.20 -9.44 19.35
CA ALA A 238 18.65 -10.82 19.25
C ALA A 238 20.05 -10.83 18.62
N PRO A 239 21.07 -11.40 19.26
CA PRO A 239 22.43 -11.34 18.75
C PRO A 239 22.44 -12.02 17.38
N VAL A 240 22.68 -11.21 16.34
CA VAL A 240 23.11 -11.72 15.05
C VAL A 240 24.28 -12.62 15.38
N THR A 241 24.09 -13.91 15.20
CA THR A 241 24.98 -15.05 15.43
C THR A 241 26.31 -14.66 16.03
N LYS A 242 26.67 -15.23 17.19
CA LYS A 242 27.98 -15.00 17.83
C LYS A 242 29.05 -15.06 16.73
N VAL A 243 29.48 -13.88 16.28
CA VAL A 243 30.65 -13.80 15.39
C VAL A 243 31.75 -14.49 16.16
N SER A 244 32.22 -15.62 15.67
CA SER A 244 33.30 -16.35 16.34
C SER A 244 34.54 -15.44 16.30
N LEU A 245 35.43 -15.58 17.28
CA LEU A 245 36.71 -14.86 17.26
C LEU A 245 37.45 -15.06 15.93
N GLU A 246 37.27 -16.22 15.30
CA GLU A 246 37.82 -16.56 13.98
C GLU A 246 37.22 -15.77 12.85
N ASP A 247 35.90 -15.51 12.88
CA ASP A 247 35.23 -14.62 11.92
C ASP A 247 35.63 -13.16 12.07
N LEU A 248 35.91 -12.72 13.31
CA LEU A 248 36.45 -11.39 13.59
C LEU A 248 37.86 -11.22 13.06
N PHE A 249 38.72 -12.25 13.23
CA PHE A 249 40.06 -12.25 12.67
C PHE A 249 40.06 -12.31 11.14
N SER A 250 39.17 -13.06 10.52
CA SER A 250 39.04 -13.11 9.07
C SER A 250 38.49 -11.78 8.50
N GLN A 251 37.60 -11.09 9.20
CA GLN A 251 37.14 -9.74 8.83
C GLN A 251 38.24 -8.68 8.96
N ILE A 252 39.09 -8.77 9.97
CA ILE A 252 40.25 -7.87 10.13
C ILE A 252 41.31 -8.13 9.05
N GLN A 253 41.49 -9.39 8.60
CA GLN A 253 42.41 -9.72 7.51
C GLN A 253 41.87 -9.38 6.10
N ALA A 254 40.56 -9.32 5.92
CA ALA A 254 39.93 -9.03 4.63
C ALA A 254 39.91 -7.53 4.23
N GLY A 255 40.51 -6.63 5.04
CA GLY A 255 40.51 -5.18 4.82
C GLY A 255 39.28 -4.50 5.42
N GLU A 256 39.52 -3.29 5.95
CA GLU A 256 38.42 -2.48 6.55
C GLU A 256 37.33 -2.19 5.55
N MET A 257 36.18 -2.91 5.64
CA MET A 257 34.96 -2.47 4.98
C MET A 257 34.59 -1.09 5.54
N LYS A 258 34.54 -0.10 4.68
CA LYS A 258 34.17 1.25 5.08
C LYS A 258 32.67 1.37 5.21
N ASN A 259 32.14 1.61 6.40
CA ASN A 259 30.74 1.88 6.63
C ASN A 259 30.42 3.34 6.32
N LEU A 260 29.49 3.59 5.41
CA LEU A 260 28.94 4.91 5.14
C LEU A 260 27.62 5.08 5.89
N ASN A 261 27.66 5.73 7.04
CA ASN A 261 26.48 5.97 7.84
C ASN A 261 25.69 7.17 7.29
N LEU A 262 24.49 6.93 6.75
CA LEU A 262 23.61 7.92 6.18
C LEU A 262 22.38 8.15 7.07
N ILE A 263 21.98 9.39 7.25
CA ILE A 263 20.72 9.77 7.90
C ILE A 263 19.74 10.22 6.82
N VAL A 264 18.69 9.41 6.60
CA VAL A 264 17.62 9.71 5.66
C VAL A 264 16.43 10.32 6.40
N LYS A 265 15.92 11.45 5.91
CA LYS A 265 14.70 12.10 6.42
C LYS A 265 13.78 12.39 5.25
N ALA A 266 12.49 12.08 5.40
CA ALA A 266 11.46 12.43 4.45
C ALA A 266 10.18 12.87 5.18
N ASP A 267 9.23 13.39 4.45
CA ASP A 267 7.94 13.88 4.94
C ASP A 267 6.99 12.73 5.35
N VAL A 268 7.11 11.58 4.67
CA VAL A 268 6.29 10.38 4.90
C VAL A 268 7.15 9.14 5.04
N GLN A 269 6.67 8.17 5.82
CA GLN A 269 7.41 6.95 6.15
C GLN A 269 7.74 6.09 4.91
N GLY A 270 6.81 5.98 3.97
CA GLY A 270 7.02 5.19 2.76
C GLY A 270 8.13 5.74 1.86
N SER A 271 8.34 7.05 1.83
CA SER A 271 9.48 7.67 1.11
C SER A 271 10.82 7.32 1.75
N VAL A 272 10.88 7.26 3.10
CA VAL A 272 12.09 6.81 3.82
C VAL A 272 12.42 5.36 3.47
N GLU A 273 11.42 4.47 3.47
CA GLU A 273 11.59 3.06 3.10
C GLU A 273 12.13 2.89 1.67
N ALA A 274 11.58 3.64 0.71
CA ALA A 274 12.01 3.61 -0.68
C ALA A 274 13.46 4.07 -0.86
N VAL A 275 13.84 5.20 -0.26
CA VAL A 275 15.21 5.72 -0.31
C VAL A 275 16.19 4.76 0.36
N LYS A 276 15.83 4.23 1.55
CA LYS A 276 16.65 3.24 2.26
C LYS A 276 16.91 2.01 1.38
N SER A 277 15.85 1.41 0.80
CA SER A 277 15.98 0.24 -0.07
C SER A 277 16.83 0.52 -1.32
N SER A 278 16.74 1.72 -1.89
CA SER A 278 17.55 2.12 -3.04
C SER A 278 19.02 2.31 -2.68
N LEU A 279 19.30 2.89 -1.51
CA LEU A 279 20.67 3.08 -1.03
C LEU A 279 21.33 1.75 -0.65
N GLU A 280 20.60 0.82 -0.02
CA GLU A 280 21.09 -0.51 0.33
C GLU A 280 21.52 -1.33 -0.91
N LYS A 281 20.83 -1.15 -2.04
CA LYS A 281 21.21 -1.79 -3.33
C LYS A 281 22.50 -1.25 -3.93
N LEU A 282 22.96 -0.07 -3.52
CA LEU A 282 24.21 0.52 -3.98
C LEU A 282 25.43 0.04 -3.17
N SER A 283 25.21 -0.70 -2.09
CA SER A 283 26.29 -1.30 -1.31
C SER A 283 27.12 -2.25 -2.18
N ASN A 284 28.43 -2.21 -2.03
CA ASN A 284 29.38 -3.07 -2.71
C ASN A 284 30.38 -3.68 -1.71
N GLU A 285 31.40 -4.41 -2.20
CA GLU A 285 32.41 -5.06 -1.35
C GLU A 285 33.32 -4.07 -0.60
N GLU A 286 33.43 -2.82 -1.05
CA GLU A 286 34.29 -1.79 -0.46
C GLU A 286 33.53 -0.88 0.53
N VAL A 287 32.24 -0.63 0.27
CA VAL A 287 31.41 0.31 1.06
C VAL A 287 30.03 -0.30 1.32
N ARG A 288 29.65 -0.31 2.58
CA ARG A 288 28.37 -0.84 3.04
C ARG A 288 27.54 0.21 3.76
#